data_2edd9e12d9459458b846a6d109942f9c
#
_entry.id   2edd9e12d9459458b846a6d109942f9c
#
_cell.length_a   1.000
_cell.length_b   1.000
_cell.length_c   1.000
_cell.angle_alpha   90.00
_cell.angle_beta   90.00
_cell.angle_gamma   90.00
#
_symmetry.space_group_name_H-M   'P 1'
#
loop_
_entity.id
_entity.type
_entity.pdbx_description
1 polymer ?
#
loop_
_entity_poly.entity_id
_entity_poly.type
_entity_poly.pdbx_seq_one_letter_code
_entity_poly.pdbx_strand_id
1 'polypeptide(L)'
;ARAVDFGLCATPAMFEAVLALPSDGAIMITASHLPFERNGMKFVTKDGGLEHEEVADLARAMQPVAPCAVGDLPKVDFLAQYAARLADFVRARAGRGDKPLAGRKIAVDAGNGSGGFFAKLVLEPLGADTAGSQFLEPDGRFPNHIPNPENGAAMEAACRMVRGSGADAGVI
;
A
#
# COMPACT_ATOMS: atom_id res chain seq x y z
N ALA A 1 2.58 24.47 -9.34
CA ALA A 1 3.06 23.39 -8.47
C ALA A 1 3.98 22.46 -9.29
N ARG A 2 4.93 21.82 -8.64
CA ARG A 2 5.70 20.71 -9.24
C ARG A 2 5.14 19.41 -8.67
N ALA A 3 4.85 18.45 -9.53
CA ALA A 3 4.36 17.15 -9.13
C ALA A 3 5.35 16.05 -9.53
N VAL A 4 5.36 14.95 -8.79
CA VAL A 4 6.10 13.72 -9.05
C VAL A 4 5.14 12.55 -9.00
N ASP A 5 5.33 11.58 -9.87
CA ASP A 5 4.52 10.37 -9.94
C ASP A 5 5.25 9.22 -9.22
N PHE A 6 4.60 8.63 -8.22
CA PHE A 6 5.11 7.46 -7.52
C PHE A 6 4.61 6.13 -8.11
N GLY A 7 3.86 6.19 -9.20
CA GLY A 7 3.25 5.01 -9.80
C GLY A 7 2.29 4.31 -8.83
N LEU A 8 2.22 2.99 -8.92
CA LEU A 8 1.43 2.20 -7.98
C LEU A 8 2.09 2.19 -6.61
N CYS A 9 1.36 2.67 -5.60
CA CYS A 9 1.87 2.84 -4.25
C CYS A 9 0.81 2.44 -3.22
N ALA A 10 1.23 2.06 -2.04
CA ALA A 10 0.34 1.84 -0.91
C ALA A 10 0.05 3.17 -0.19
N THR A 11 -1.18 3.34 0.31
CA THR A 11 -1.56 4.56 1.03
C THR A 11 -0.60 4.94 2.18
N PRO A 12 -0.14 4.00 3.05
CA PRO A 12 0.84 4.34 4.08
C PRO A 12 2.18 4.84 3.54
N ALA A 13 2.59 4.38 2.35
CA ALA A 13 3.82 4.87 1.73
C ALA A 13 3.72 6.35 1.33
N MET A 14 2.52 6.86 1.03
CA MET A 14 2.32 8.29 0.74
C MET A 14 2.53 9.16 1.98
N PHE A 15 2.12 8.71 3.16
CA PHE A 15 2.41 9.39 4.42
C PHE A 15 3.91 9.46 4.69
N GLU A 16 4.62 8.33 4.52
CA GLU A 16 6.07 8.28 4.65
C GLU A 16 6.79 9.17 3.62
N ALA A 17 6.28 9.20 2.39
CA ALA A 17 6.87 10.02 1.32
C ALA A 17 6.84 11.51 1.64
N VAL A 18 5.73 12.02 2.17
CA VAL A 18 5.60 13.44 2.55
C VAL A 18 6.59 13.82 3.65
N LEU A 19 6.85 12.90 4.58
CA LEU A 19 7.84 13.12 5.66
C LEU A 19 9.29 13.00 5.18
N ALA A 20 9.54 12.11 4.21
CA ALA A 20 10.89 11.76 3.75
C ALA A 20 11.43 12.65 2.63
N LEU A 21 10.54 13.24 1.85
CA LEU A 21 10.92 14.03 0.66
C LEU A 21 10.61 15.52 0.86
N PRO A 22 11.28 16.41 0.11
CA PRO A 22 11.00 17.83 0.15
C PRO A 22 9.70 18.16 -0.60
N SER A 23 8.56 17.80 0.01
CA SER A 23 7.22 18.00 -0.53
C SER A 23 6.34 18.76 0.45
N ASP A 24 5.38 19.53 -0.07
CA ASP A 24 4.39 20.24 0.74
C ASP A 24 3.20 19.31 1.09
N GLY A 25 2.95 18.29 0.28
CA GLY A 25 1.90 17.31 0.48
C GLY A 25 1.88 16.25 -0.61
N ALA A 26 0.94 15.33 -0.50
CA ALA A 26 0.71 14.27 -1.49
C ALA A 26 -0.77 13.99 -1.71
N ILE A 27 -1.09 13.43 -2.86
CA ILE A 27 -2.43 12.99 -3.20
C ILE A 27 -2.36 11.51 -3.55
N MET A 28 -3.08 10.69 -2.79
CA MET A 28 -3.28 9.27 -3.10
C MET A 28 -4.59 9.10 -3.86
N ILE A 29 -4.49 8.64 -5.11
CA ILE A 29 -5.65 8.34 -5.93
C ILE A 29 -6.10 6.92 -5.61
N THR A 30 -7.21 6.78 -4.90
CA THR A 30 -7.73 5.47 -4.43
C THR A 30 -9.17 5.58 -4.00
N ALA A 31 -9.96 4.57 -4.31
CA ALA A 31 -11.29 4.35 -3.72
C ALA A 31 -11.26 3.28 -2.60
N SER A 32 -10.07 2.94 -2.08
CA SER A 32 -9.90 1.90 -1.04
C SER A 32 -10.44 0.54 -1.53
N HIS A 33 -11.43 -0.01 -0.86
CA HIS A 33 -12.08 -1.30 -1.13
C HIS A 33 -13.44 -1.17 -1.87
N LEU A 34 -13.74 0.01 -2.40
CA LEU A 34 -14.97 0.23 -3.16
C LEU A 34 -14.88 -0.43 -4.55
N PRO A 35 -16.03 -0.68 -5.20
CA PRO A 35 -16.06 -1.22 -6.56
C PRO A 35 -15.18 -0.42 -7.53
N PHE A 36 -14.61 -1.11 -8.52
CA PHE A 36 -13.58 -0.56 -9.41
C PHE A 36 -14.03 0.67 -10.24
N GLU A 37 -15.33 0.88 -10.39
CA GLU A 37 -15.89 2.06 -11.06
C GLU A 37 -15.80 3.31 -10.19
N ARG A 38 -15.51 3.16 -8.91
CA ARG A 38 -15.33 4.27 -7.98
C ARG A 38 -13.89 4.73 -7.97
N ASN A 39 -13.72 6.00 -7.71
CA ASN A 39 -12.42 6.58 -7.48
C ASN A 39 -12.50 7.62 -6.36
N GLY A 40 -11.37 8.03 -5.84
CA GLY A 40 -11.29 9.02 -4.79
C GLY A 40 -9.88 9.58 -4.67
N MET A 41 -9.74 10.57 -3.83
CA MET A 41 -8.46 11.20 -3.52
C MET A 41 -8.33 11.36 -2.01
N LYS A 42 -7.19 10.95 -1.48
CA LYS A 42 -6.78 11.24 -0.10
C LYS A 42 -5.65 12.25 -0.14
N PHE A 43 -5.82 13.35 0.56
CA PHE A 43 -4.83 14.41 0.65
C PHE A 43 -4.02 14.21 1.93
N VAL A 44 -2.71 14.31 1.80
CA VAL A 44 -1.77 14.06 2.91
C VAL A 44 -0.81 15.24 3.00
N THR A 45 -0.61 15.73 4.20
CA THR A 45 0.40 16.75 4.55
C THR A 45 1.40 16.18 5.55
N LYS A 46 2.35 16.98 6.00
CA LYS A 46 3.28 16.58 7.07
C LYS A 46 2.59 16.39 8.42
N ASP A 47 1.43 16.99 8.61
CA ASP A 47 0.64 16.89 9.84
C ASP A 47 -0.32 15.68 9.82
N GLY A 48 -0.48 15.03 8.66
CA GLY A 48 -1.34 13.86 8.48
C GLY A 48 -2.24 13.96 7.26
N GLY A 49 -3.28 13.14 7.23
CA GLY A 49 -4.35 13.24 6.23
C GLY A 49 -5.26 14.42 6.51
N LEU A 50 -5.80 15.05 5.46
CA LEU A 50 -6.78 16.11 5.64
C LEU A 50 -8.08 15.56 6.21
N GLU A 51 -8.63 16.28 7.18
CA GLU A 51 -9.93 15.98 7.76
C GLU A 51 -11.09 16.43 6.86
N HIS A 52 -12.30 15.97 7.18
CA HIS A 52 -13.48 16.22 6.35
C HIS A 52 -13.74 17.69 6.04
N GLU A 53 -13.59 18.58 7.04
CA GLU A 53 -13.80 20.02 6.88
C GLU A 53 -12.73 20.64 6.01
N GLU A 54 -11.46 20.24 6.14
CA GLU A 54 -10.35 20.71 5.32
C GLU A 54 -10.53 20.31 3.85
N VAL A 55 -10.98 19.08 3.60
CA VAL A 55 -11.31 18.61 2.25
C VAL A 55 -12.49 19.39 1.66
N ALA A 56 -13.50 19.72 2.48
CA ALA A 56 -14.62 20.54 2.05
C ALA A 56 -14.19 21.98 1.74
N ASP A 57 -13.28 22.55 2.52
CA ASP A 57 -12.69 23.87 2.25
C ASP A 57 -11.88 23.87 0.95
N LEU A 58 -11.06 22.83 0.76
CA LEU A 58 -10.32 22.64 -0.49
C LEU A 58 -11.27 22.60 -1.69
N ALA A 59 -12.35 21.82 -1.60
CA ALA A 59 -13.34 21.71 -2.65
C ALA A 59 -14.05 23.04 -2.95
N ARG A 60 -14.36 23.85 -1.91
CA ARG A 60 -14.93 25.19 -2.06
C ARG A 60 -13.96 26.19 -2.71
N ALA A 61 -12.68 26.04 -2.44
CA ALA A 61 -11.63 26.91 -3.00
C ALA A 61 -11.25 26.55 -4.45
N MET A 62 -11.64 25.37 -4.95
CA MET A 62 -11.33 24.94 -6.30
C MET A 62 -11.94 25.87 -7.35
N GLN A 63 -11.13 26.24 -8.35
CA GLN A 63 -11.56 26.99 -9.50
C GLN A 63 -11.39 26.14 -10.76
N PRO A 64 -12.34 26.20 -11.70
CA PRO A 64 -12.15 25.56 -13.00
C PRO A 64 -10.90 26.11 -13.68
N VAL A 65 -10.03 25.22 -14.12
CA VAL A 65 -8.87 25.57 -14.94
C VAL A 65 -9.07 25.05 -16.34
N ALA A 66 -8.57 25.79 -17.33
CA ALA A 66 -8.57 25.30 -18.70
C ALA A 66 -7.78 23.99 -18.78
N PRO A 67 -8.25 23.01 -19.57
CA PRO A 67 -7.46 21.81 -19.83
C PRO A 67 -6.06 22.19 -20.32
N CYS A 68 -5.05 21.69 -19.64
CA CYS A 68 -3.67 21.84 -20.07
C CYS A 68 -3.10 20.47 -20.45
N ALA A 69 -2.18 20.46 -21.40
CA ALA A 69 -1.40 19.27 -21.67
C ALA A 69 -0.59 18.91 -20.41
N VAL A 70 -0.82 17.74 -19.87
CA VAL A 70 0.01 17.21 -18.78
C VAL A 70 1.24 16.62 -19.48
N GLY A 71 2.41 17.22 -19.25
CA GLY A 71 3.67 16.63 -19.65
C GLY A 71 3.98 15.40 -18.80
N ASP A 72 5.02 14.66 -19.18
CA ASP A 72 5.51 13.54 -18.38
C ASP A 72 5.97 14.04 -17.02
N LEU A 73 5.41 13.46 -15.97
CA LEU A 73 5.84 13.72 -14.61
C LEU A 73 7.11 12.93 -14.29
N PRO A 74 8.05 13.52 -13.55
CA PRO A 74 9.17 12.74 -13.01
C PRO A 74 8.65 11.58 -12.18
N LYS A 75 9.19 10.37 -12.41
CA LYS A 75 8.82 9.16 -11.68
C LYS A 75 9.82 8.88 -10.57
N VAL A 76 9.31 8.44 -9.44
CA VAL A 76 10.10 8.04 -8.27
C VAL A 76 9.60 6.69 -7.78
N ASP A 77 10.47 5.69 -7.73
CA ASP A 77 10.18 4.42 -7.07
C ASP A 77 10.32 4.58 -5.56
N PHE A 78 9.28 5.12 -4.93
CA PHE A 78 9.26 5.26 -3.47
C PHE A 78 8.82 3.98 -2.77
N LEU A 79 8.13 3.06 -3.46
CA LEU A 79 7.65 1.83 -2.87
C LEU A 79 8.80 0.94 -2.38
N ALA A 80 9.89 0.85 -3.15
CA ALA A 80 11.08 0.12 -2.75
C ALA A 80 11.74 0.72 -1.50
N GLN A 81 11.83 2.06 -1.43
CA GLN A 81 12.35 2.77 -0.25
C GLN A 81 11.46 2.55 0.98
N TYR A 82 10.16 2.62 0.82
CA TYR A 82 9.19 2.35 1.87
C TYR A 82 9.30 0.90 2.39
N ALA A 83 9.37 -0.07 1.49
CA ALA A 83 9.54 -1.48 1.86
C ALA A 83 10.83 -1.73 2.64
N ALA A 84 11.94 -1.11 2.23
CA ALA A 84 13.21 -1.19 2.96
C ALA A 84 13.08 -0.63 4.38
N ARG A 85 12.42 0.54 4.55
CA ARG A 85 12.16 1.13 5.88
C ARG A 85 11.31 0.22 6.76
N LEU A 86 10.28 -0.42 6.20
CA LEU A 86 9.47 -1.40 6.94
C LEU A 86 10.32 -2.58 7.40
N ALA A 87 11.17 -3.12 6.53
CA ALA A 87 12.06 -4.22 6.89
C ALA A 87 13.05 -3.80 8.00
N ASP A 88 13.63 -2.61 7.91
CA ASP A 88 14.55 -2.10 8.93
C ASP A 88 13.84 -1.86 10.27
N PHE A 89 12.61 -1.35 10.24
CA PHE A 89 11.79 -1.20 11.44
C PHE A 89 11.55 -2.55 12.14
N VAL A 90 11.23 -3.60 11.37
CA VAL A 90 11.04 -4.95 11.92
C VAL A 90 12.35 -5.50 12.49
N ARG A 91 13.49 -5.35 11.79
CA ARG A 91 14.82 -5.76 12.29
C ARG A 91 15.14 -5.12 13.63
N ALA A 92 14.97 -3.81 13.72
CA ALA A 92 15.25 -3.05 14.93
C ALA A 92 14.40 -3.49 16.13
N ARG A 93 13.11 -3.81 15.88
CA ARG A 93 12.18 -4.23 16.94
C ARG A 93 12.31 -5.69 17.34
N ALA A 94 12.63 -6.57 16.40
CA ALA A 94 12.74 -8.00 16.64
C ALA A 94 13.99 -8.38 17.43
N GLY A 95 15.09 -7.62 17.30
CA GLY A 95 16.35 -7.88 18.03
C GLY A 95 16.99 -9.24 17.70
N ARG A 96 16.75 -9.81 16.53
CA ARG A 96 17.18 -11.15 16.10
C ARG A 96 18.11 -11.15 14.88
N GLY A 97 18.90 -10.09 14.72
CA GLY A 97 19.80 -9.93 13.57
C GLY A 97 19.09 -9.58 12.27
N ASP A 98 19.76 -9.80 11.13
CA ASP A 98 19.31 -9.33 9.82
C ASP A 98 18.08 -10.06 9.28
N LYS A 99 17.88 -11.33 9.68
CA LYS A 99 16.78 -12.18 9.23
C LYS A 99 15.91 -12.66 10.39
N PRO A 100 15.21 -11.76 11.07
CA PRO A 100 14.44 -12.09 12.27
C PRO A 100 13.29 -13.06 12.04
N LEU A 101 12.85 -13.25 10.79
CA LEU A 101 11.78 -14.17 10.40
C LEU A 101 12.31 -15.47 9.78
N ALA A 102 13.63 -15.74 9.88
CA ALA A 102 14.19 -17.00 9.38
C ALA A 102 13.52 -18.22 10.01
N GLY A 103 13.15 -19.19 9.17
CA GLY A 103 12.43 -20.39 9.58
C GLY A 103 10.93 -20.18 9.84
N ARG A 104 10.39 -19.00 9.55
CA ARG A 104 8.94 -18.72 9.56
C ARG A 104 8.37 -18.76 8.16
N LYS A 105 7.20 -19.36 8.02
CA LYS A 105 6.42 -19.32 6.80
C LYS A 105 5.24 -18.36 6.99
N ILE A 106 5.21 -17.28 6.21
CA ILE A 106 4.20 -16.22 6.32
C ILE A 106 3.59 -16.00 4.95
N ALA A 107 2.34 -16.37 4.77
CA ALA A 107 1.63 -16.20 3.52
C ALA A 107 0.87 -14.86 3.49
N VAL A 108 0.88 -14.20 2.33
CA VAL A 108 0.21 -12.91 2.10
C VAL A 108 -0.93 -13.10 1.13
N ASP A 109 -2.11 -12.62 1.49
CA ASP A 109 -3.24 -12.41 0.58
C ASP A 109 -3.37 -10.90 0.32
N ALA A 110 -2.95 -10.45 -0.84
CA ALA A 110 -3.02 -9.03 -1.19
C ALA A 110 -4.35 -8.63 -1.86
N GLY A 111 -5.26 -9.60 -2.08
CA GLY A 111 -6.56 -9.35 -2.72
C GLY A 111 -6.48 -8.63 -4.06
N ASN A 112 -5.38 -8.78 -4.80
CA ASN A 112 -5.06 -8.00 -6.01
C ASN A 112 -4.98 -6.48 -5.79
N GLY A 113 -4.79 -6.04 -4.55
CA GLY A 113 -4.53 -4.64 -4.21
C GLY A 113 -3.05 -4.26 -4.32
N SER A 114 -2.71 -3.08 -3.85
CA SER A 114 -1.33 -2.56 -3.87
C SER A 114 -0.41 -3.20 -2.82
N GLY A 115 -0.92 -4.09 -1.96
CA GLY A 115 -0.16 -4.72 -0.87
C GLY A 115 0.74 -5.88 -1.27
N GLY A 116 0.69 -6.35 -2.52
CA GLY A 116 1.44 -7.52 -2.97
C GLY A 116 2.96 -7.42 -2.83
N PHE A 117 3.50 -6.21 -2.83
CA PHE A 117 4.93 -5.95 -2.62
C PHE A 117 5.43 -6.48 -1.27
N PHE A 118 4.55 -6.56 -0.27
CA PHE A 118 4.92 -6.86 1.11
C PHE A 118 5.60 -8.23 1.24
N ALA A 119 5.11 -9.23 0.49
CA ALA A 119 5.72 -10.55 0.48
C ALA A 119 7.20 -10.50 0.04
N LYS A 120 7.45 -9.97 -1.16
CA LYS A 120 8.78 -9.97 -1.80
C LYS A 120 9.72 -8.92 -1.26
N LEU A 121 9.23 -7.72 -0.97
CA LEU A 121 10.09 -6.59 -0.62
C LEU A 121 10.25 -6.38 0.90
N VAL A 122 9.40 -7.00 1.72
CA VAL A 122 9.49 -6.88 3.18
C VAL A 122 9.76 -8.22 3.84
N LEU A 123 8.89 -9.22 3.64
CA LEU A 123 8.98 -10.48 4.38
C LEU A 123 10.16 -11.35 3.95
N GLU A 124 10.40 -11.54 2.65
CA GLU A 124 11.53 -12.34 2.16
C GLU A 124 12.89 -11.77 2.57
N PRO A 125 13.17 -10.45 2.47
CA PRO A 125 14.40 -9.87 3.01
C PRO A 125 14.60 -10.06 4.52
N LEU A 126 13.50 -10.23 5.26
CA LEU A 126 13.54 -10.56 6.69
C LEU A 126 13.73 -12.06 6.97
N GLY A 127 13.80 -12.88 5.92
CA GLY A 127 14.06 -14.30 5.99
C GLY A 127 12.83 -15.20 6.06
N ALA A 128 11.61 -14.66 5.90
CA ALA A 128 10.41 -15.48 5.85
C ALA A 128 10.31 -16.28 4.54
N ASP A 129 9.74 -17.47 4.62
CA ASP A 129 9.22 -18.20 3.47
C ASP A 129 7.81 -17.66 3.17
N THR A 130 7.62 -17.08 1.99
CA THR A 130 6.33 -16.53 1.55
C THR A 130 5.58 -17.46 0.59
N ALA A 131 6.04 -18.70 0.41
CA ALA A 131 5.37 -19.68 -0.44
C ALA A 131 3.93 -19.95 0.03
N GLY A 132 3.01 -19.93 -0.93
CA GLY A 132 1.58 -20.05 -0.66
C GLY A 132 0.86 -18.71 -0.56
N SER A 133 1.56 -17.58 -0.64
CA SER A 133 0.93 -16.26 -0.82
C SER A 133 0.10 -16.22 -2.10
N GLN A 134 -0.99 -15.44 -2.10
CA GLN A 134 -1.94 -15.39 -3.21
C GLN A 134 -2.34 -13.96 -3.56
N PHE A 135 -2.84 -13.77 -4.80
CA PHE A 135 -3.41 -12.53 -5.31
C PHE A 135 -2.48 -11.32 -5.16
N LEU A 136 -1.16 -11.54 -5.32
CA LEU A 136 -0.13 -10.54 -5.11
C LEU A 136 -0.06 -9.50 -6.23
N GLU A 137 -0.44 -9.89 -7.46
CA GLU A 137 -0.39 -8.98 -8.60
C GLU A 137 -1.58 -8.04 -8.58
N PRO A 138 -1.34 -6.72 -8.65
CA PRO A 138 -2.41 -5.73 -8.63
C PRO A 138 -3.35 -5.85 -9.84
N ASP A 139 -4.64 -5.96 -9.57
CA ASP A 139 -5.70 -5.82 -10.58
C ASP A 139 -6.86 -5.04 -9.94
N GLY A 140 -7.05 -3.80 -10.37
CA GLY A 140 -8.09 -2.92 -9.82
C GLY A 140 -9.53 -3.43 -9.99
N ARG A 141 -9.76 -4.52 -10.72
CA ARG A 141 -11.06 -5.19 -10.83
C ARG A 141 -11.32 -6.18 -9.69
N PHE A 142 -10.28 -6.52 -8.90
CA PHE A 142 -10.37 -7.42 -7.75
C PHE A 142 -11.06 -8.76 -8.06
N PRO A 143 -10.53 -9.56 -9.02
CA PRO A 143 -11.25 -10.70 -9.59
C PRO A 143 -11.45 -11.87 -8.62
N ASN A 144 -10.74 -11.92 -7.50
CA ASN A 144 -10.74 -13.06 -6.60
C ASN A 144 -11.64 -12.87 -5.38
N HIS A 145 -11.59 -11.73 -4.74
CA HIS A 145 -12.49 -11.34 -3.65
C HIS A 145 -12.45 -9.81 -3.44
N ILE A 146 -13.42 -9.27 -2.74
CA ILE A 146 -13.42 -7.87 -2.31
C ILE A 146 -12.17 -7.63 -1.45
N PRO A 147 -11.35 -6.61 -1.73
CA PRO A 147 -10.09 -6.37 -1.01
C PRO A 147 -10.34 -5.65 0.32
N ASN A 148 -11.17 -6.26 1.16
CA ASN A 148 -11.53 -5.77 2.48
C ASN A 148 -11.43 -6.92 3.49
N PRO A 149 -10.52 -6.85 4.47
CA PRO A 149 -10.34 -7.90 5.49
C PRO A 149 -11.56 -8.07 6.40
N GLU A 150 -12.47 -7.11 6.45
CA GLU A 150 -13.75 -7.24 7.17
C GLU A 150 -14.78 -8.06 6.39
N ASN A 151 -14.53 -8.31 5.12
CA ASN A 151 -15.39 -9.16 4.30
C ASN A 151 -15.18 -10.64 4.63
N GLY A 152 -16.26 -11.35 4.97
CA GLY A 152 -16.19 -12.76 5.37
C GLY A 152 -15.56 -13.67 4.32
N ALA A 153 -15.85 -13.47 3.03
CA ALA A 153 -15.27 -14.27 1.95
C ALA A 153 -13.76 -14.02 1.78
N ALA A 154 -13.31 -12.76 1.94
CA ALA A 154 -11.90 -12.42 1.93
C ALA A 154 -11.17 -13.09 3.10
N MET A 155 -11.71 -12.99 4.31
CA MET A 155 -11.14 -13.63 5.50
C MET A 155 -11.12 -15.15 5.37
N GLU A 156 -12.16 -15.77 4.83
CA GLU A 156 -12.17 -17.22 4.57
C GLU A 156 -11.11 -17.62 3.54
N ALA A 157 -10.89 -16.83 2.47
CA ALA A 157 -9.85 -17.07 1.49
C ALA A 157 -8.45 -17.05 2.14
N ALA A 158 -8.17 -16.03 2.96
CA ALA A 158 -6.93 -15.93 3.72
C ALA A 158 -6.74 -17.10 4.70
N CYS A 159 -7.80 -17.51 5.41
CA CYS A 159 -7.75 -18.68 6.30
C CYS A 159 -7.49 -19.99 5.54
N ARG A 160 -8.08 -20.17 4.36
CA ARG A 160 -7.79 -21.33 3.49
C ARG A 160 -6.34 -21.32 3.01
N MET A 161 -5.83 -20.14 2.60
CA MET A 161 -4.44 -19.95 2.18
C MET A 161 -3.46 -20.39 3.28
N VAL A 162 -3.65 -19.91 4.51
CA VAL A 162 -2.79 -20.26 5.65
C VAL A 162 -2.80 -21.76 5.91
N ARG A 163 -4.00 -22.35 6.02
CA ARG A 163 -4.13 -23.80 6.27
C ARG A 163 -3.58 -24.65 5.13
N GLY A 164 -3.86 -24.28 3.90
CA GLY A 164 -3.44 -25.04 2.69
C GLY A 164 -1.94 -24.96 2.43
N SER A 165 -1.31 -23.83 2.76
CA SER A 165 0.12 -23.64 2.61
C SER A 165 0.95 -24.16 3.79
N GLY A 166 0.34 -24.44 4.93
CA GLY A 166 1.04 -24.76 6.17
C GLY A 166 1.84 -23.56 6.72
N ALA A 167 1.36 -22.35 6.46
CA ALA A 167 2.01 -21.14 6.97
C ALA A 167 1.79 -20.97 8.49
N ASP A 168 2.79 -20.43 9.19
CA ASP A 168 2.72 -20.08 10.61
C ASP A 168 1.75 -18.93 10.86
N ALA A 169 1.64 -18.03 9.88
CA ALA A 169 0.76 -16.86 9.92
C ALA A 169 0.33 -16.41 8.53
N GLY A 170 -0.79 -15.68 8.46
CA GLY A 170 -1.26 -14.99 7.27
C GLY A 170 -1.37 -13.49 7.47
N VAL A 171 -1.16 -12.76 6.40
CA VAL A 171 -1.38 -11.30 6.30
C VAL A 171 -2.40 -11.06 5.18
N ILE A 172 -3.44 -10.29 5.46
CA ILE A 172 -4.46 -9.87 4.49
C ILE A 172 -4.62 -8.34 4.54
#